data_fd9175732b906bf713a61fb1be50f11a
#
_entry.id   fd9175732b906bf713a61fb1be50f11a
#
_cell.length_a   1.000
_cell.length_b   1.000
_cell.length_c   1.000
_cell.angle_alpha   90.00
_cell.angle_beta   90.00
_cell.angle_gamma   90.00
#
_symmetry.space_group_name_H-M   'P 1'
#
loop_
_entity.id
_entity.type
_entity.pdbx_description
1 polymer ?
#
loop_
_entity_poly.entity_id
_entity_poly.type
_entity_poly.pdbx_seq_one_letter_code
_entity_poly.pdbx_strand_id
1 'polypeptide(L)'
;MKQKITNLKVLRFGILILLICPGFCRANEKASLTIYTAEKSGHPIPRNITGKFCEHLYFNITNGMDAQILRNPTFSDYPFRTGQESPDGVATFHYERQQIESNIRSSAERWGWPDSEIDALIKSRNEAMACFWTKLGPVEASPDTGPYGGRAQRIQTRAVGQGIAQWTWLPLHRIREYEFEMWIRSPDIDSLKVAFFEPNGAEVCAEKTVSDITTNWQKLKGSFKIPDNQPEDKAYKFAMIAEKAGQFVIERVLLRPADHINGADPDVIRFLRESHLPILRWPGGNFVSGYHWRDGIGPIEKRPTLPNYAWGQQENNFFGTDEFIAFCRAVGCEPMICLNAGSGTVSQAAQWLEYCNGGVDTPMGKLRAANGHPEPYNVKHWEIGNELWGRWQYHWTTAEGYVRPVSPVSQGHARS
;
A
#
# COMPACT_ATOMS: atom_id res chain seq x y z
N MET A 1 -21.50 38.33 -23.38
CA MET A 1 -22.65 37.63 -22.80
C MET A 1 -22.33 37.41 -21.33
N LYS A 2 -23.09 38.04 -20.42
CA LYS A 2 -22.85 37.90 -18.96
C LYS A 2 -23.72 36.77 -18.46
N GLN A 3 -23.12 35.70 -17.96
CA GLN A 3 -23.83 34.61 -17.33
C GLN A 3 -23.64 34.70 -15.81
N LYS A 4 -24.73 34.98 -15.09
CA LYS A 4 -24.73 34.95 -13.63
C LYS A 4 -24.97 33.53 -13.17
N ILE A 5 -23.98 32.92 -12.54
CA ILE A 5 -24.17 31.65 -11.86
C ILE A 5 -24.59 31.93 -10.43
N THR A 6 -25.90 31.90 -10.20
CA THR A 6 -26.51 31.95 -8.86
C THR A 6 -26.88 30.54 -8.46
N ASN A 7 -26.28 30.04 -7.40
CA ASN A 7 -26.46 28.77 -6.70
C ASN A 7 -25.37 27.72 -6.96
N LEU A 8 -24.26 27.88 -6.25
CA LEU A 8 -23.37 26.77 -5.97
C LEU A 8 -23.87 26.09 -4.68
N LYS A 9 -24.46 24.90 -4.79
CA LYS A 9 -24.72 24.07 -3.61
C LYS A 9 -23.36 23.52 -3.13
N VAL A 10 -22.86 24.11 -2.04
CA VAL A 10 -21.67 23.61 -1.36
C VAL A 10 -21.98 22.25 -0.75
N LEU A 11 -21.34 21.23 -1.24
CA LEU A 11 -21.33 19.91 -0.62
C LEU A 11 -20.61 20.02 0.73
N ARG A 12 -21.33 19.80 1.82
CA ARG A 12 -20.77 19.83 3.18
C ARG A 12 -19.94 18.56 3.40
N PHE A 13 -18.64 18.67 3.36
CA PHE A 13 -17.76 17.76 4.09
C PHE A 13 -17.46 18.37 5.45
N GLY A 14 -17.97 17.72 6.50
CA GLY A 14 -17.77 18.16 7.86
C GLY A 14 -16.37 17.82 8.36
N ILE A 15 -15.53 18.85 8.52
CA ILE A 15 -14.36 18.78 9.40
C ILE A 15 -14.73 19.59 10.63
N LEU A 16 -14.94 18.90 11.75
CA LEU A 16 -15.18 19.49 13.04
C LEU A 16 -13.83 19.86 13.67
N ILE A 17 -13.39 21.11 13.48
CA ILE A 17 -12.34 21.71 14.31
C ILE A 17 -13.00 22.72 15.21
N LEU A 18 -13.17 22.36 16.47
CA LEU A 18 -13.57 23.29 17.52
C LEU A 18 -12.34 24.12 17.93
N LEU A 19 -12.27 25.33 17.42
CA LEU A 19 -11.47 26.39 18.03
C LEU A 19 -12.40 27.51 18.44
N ILE A 20 -12.53 27.69 19.76
CA ILE A 20 -13.25 28.77 20.38
C ILE A 20 -12.46 30.06 20.13
N CYS A 21 -12.94 30.87 19.18
CA CYS A 21 -12.65 32.26 19.12
C CYS A 21 -13.97 33.04 19.13
N PRO A 22 -14.26 33.87 20.12
CA PRO A 22 -15.44 34.73 20.09
C PRO A 22 -15.15 35.97 19.27
N GLY A 23 -15.41 35.87 17.98
CA GLY A 23 -15.26 37.01 17.06
C GLY A 23 -16.15 36.78 15.84
N PHE A 24 -17.29 37.38 15.85
CA PHE A 24 -18.30 37.52 14.82
C PHE A 24 -17.81 37.25 13.37
N CYS A 25 -18.01 36.08 12.86
CA CYS A 25 -18.18 35.86 11.42
C CYS A 25 -19.67 36.02 11.08
N ARG A 26 -20.07 37.21 10.59
CA ARG A 26 -21.37 37.38 9.93
C ARG A 26 -21.35 36.60 8.62
N ALA A 27 -21.87 35.38 8.66
CA ALA A 27 -22.04 34.51 7.47
C ALA A 27 -23.26 34.94 6.64
N ASN A 28 -23.30 36.21 6.18
CA ASN A 28 -24.40 36.66 5.33
C ASN A 28 -23.97 37.57 4.16
N GLU A 29 -22.70 37.58 3.81
CA GLU A 29 -22.28 38.21 2.56
C GLU A 29 -22.34 37.18 1.42
N LYS A 30 -23.22 37.42 0.46
CA LYS A 30 -23.30 36.65 -0.77
C LYS A 30 -22.07 36.96 -1.62
N ALA A 31 -21.16 36.00 -1.71
CA ALA A 31 -20.09 36.08 -2.70
C ALA A 31 -20.68 35.94 -4.12
N SER A 32 -20.33 36.82 -5.02
CA SER A 32 -20.68 36.72 -6.44
C SER A 32 -19.43 36.49 -7.27
N LEU A 33 -19.46 35.46 -8.13
CA LEU A 33 -18.44 35.23 -9.14
C LEU A 33 -19.01 35.61 -10.50
N THR A 34 -18.33 36.55 -11.18
CA THR A 34 -18.68 36.95 -12.55
C THR A 34 -17.57 36.45 -13.48
N ILE A 35 -17.95 35.62 -14.46
CA ILE A 35 -17.04 35.09 -15.48
C ILE A 35 -17.32 35.81 -16.79
N TYR A 36 -16.31 36.49 -17.34
CA TYR A 36 -16.37 37.17 -18.63
C TYR A 36 -15.85 36.20 -19.70
N THR A 37 -16.73 35.45 -20.31
CA THR A 37 -16.39 34.38 -21.29
C THR A 37 -15.85 34.92 -22.62
N ALA A 38 -16.04 36.22 -22.89
CA ALA A 38 -15.48 36.87 -24.07
C ALA A 38 -14.04 37.33 -23.90
N GLU A 39 -13.58 37.47 -22.65
CA GLU A 39 -12.22 37.85 -22.33
C GLU A 39 -11.35 36.63 -22.12
N LYS A 40 -10.47 36.34 -23.04
CA LYS A 40 -9.53 35.21 -22.92
C LYS A 40 -8.16 35.72 -22.55
N SER A 41 -7.50 35.05 -21.60
CA SER A 41 -6.09 35.28 -21.33
C SER A 41 -5.26 34.90 -22.57
N GLY A 42 -4.22 35.70 -22.86
CA GLY A 42 -3.22 35.36 -23.87
C GLY A 42 -2.32 34.17 -23.45
N HIS A 43 -2.40 33.74 -22.19
CA HIS A 43 -1.60 32.65 -21.67
C HIS A 43 -2.48 31.38 -21.50
N PRO A 44 -2.19 30.30 -22.24
CA PRO A 44 -2.88 29.04 -22.04
C PRO A 44 -2.52 28.46 -20.67
N ILE A 45 -3.52 27.96 -19.96
CA ILE A 45 -3.30 27.22 -18.71
C ILE A 45 -2.74 25.85 -19.09
N PRO A 46 -1.54 25.46 -18.62
CA PRO A 46 -0.99 24.15 -18.88
C PRO A 46 -1.89 23.04 -18.34
N ARG A 47 -2.11 21.98 -19.10
CA ARG A 47 -2.95 20.86 -18.66
C ARG A 47 -2.43 20.23 -17.37
N ASN A 48 -1.12 20.24 -17.15
CA ASN A 48 -0.48 19.63 -15.97
C ASN A 48 -0.92 20.27 -14.63
N ILE A 49 -1.50 21.47 -14.64
CA ILE A 49 -2.01 22.12 -13.41
C ILE A 49 -3.18 21.33 -12.77
N THR A 50 -3.86 20.49 -13.53
CA THR A 50 -4.93 19.62 -13.03
C THR A 50 -4.43 18.22 -12.66
N GLY A 51 -3.13 18.05 -12.51
CA GLY A 51 -2.51 16.81 -12.06
C GLY A 51 -2.95 16.40 -10.65
N LYS A 52 -2.66 15.17 -10.31
CA LYS A 52 -2.89 14.61 -8.99
C LYS A 52 -1.60 14.07 -8.40
N PHE A 53 -1.58 13.84 -7.09
CA PHE A 53 -0.52 13.05 -6.49
C PHE A 53 -1.09 11.84 -5.74
N CYS A 54 -0.28 10.82 -5.61
CA CYS A 54 -0.53 9.67 -4.78
C CYS A 54 0.66 9.42 -3.84
N GLU A 55 0.35 8.86 -2.70
CA GLU A 55 1.30 8.62 -1.62
C GLU A 55 1.02 7.28 -0.98
N HIS A 56 2.06 6.62 -0.46
CA HIS A 56 1.93 5.41 0.37
C HIS A 56 1.33 5.79 1.74
N LEU A 57 0.09 6.28 1.69
CA LEU A 57 -0.72 6.75 2.80
C LEU A 57 -1.97 5.90 2.91
N TYR A 58 -2.09 5.13 3.98
CA TYR A 58 -3.22 4.23 4.25
C TYR A 58 -3.56 3.35 3.04
N PHE A 59 -4.69 3.57 2.39
CA PHE A 59 -5.21 2.77 1.30
C PHE A 59 -5.11 3.46 -0.07
N ASN A 60 -4.24 4.44 -0.22
CA ASN A 60 -4.06 5.08 -1.54
C ASN A 60 -3.34 4.15 -2.51
N ILE A 61 -2.28 3.50 -2.04
CA ILE A 61 -1.49 2.57 -2.85
C ILE A 61 -1.86 1.13 -2.50
N THR A 62 -1.53 0.67 -1.31
CA THR A 62 -1.85 -0.68 -0.83
C THR A 62 -3.36 -0.81 -0.64
N ASN A 63 -3.98 -1.81 -1.26
CA ASN A 63 -5.43 -1.99 -1.32
C ASN A 63 -6.19 -0.80 -1.95
N GLY A 64 -5.53 -0.05 -2.83
CA GLY A 64 -6.08 1.08 -3.56
C GLY A 64 -5.65 1.01 -5.02
N MET A 65 -4.51 1.63 -5.38
CA MET A 65 -3.94 1.51 -6.73
C MET A 65 -3.40 0.10 -7.01
N ASP A 66 -2.77 -0.55 -6.03
CA ASP A 66 -2.42 -1.98 -6.08
C ASP A 66 -3.67 -2.82 -5.84
N ALA A 67 -3.92 -3.76 -6.73
CA ALA A 67 -5.07 -4.67 -6.68
C ALA A 67 -4.93 -5.81 -5.64
N GLN A 68 -3.88 -5.80 -4.80
CA GLN A 68 -3.73 -6.74 -3.69
C GLN A 68 -4.89 -6.57 -2.70
N ILE A 69 -5.64 -7.65 -2.45
CA ILE A 69 -6.87 -7.64 -1.66
C ILE A 69 -6.57 -7.80 -0.17
N LEU A 70 -5.61 -8.67 0.20
CA LEU A 70 -5.33 -8.99 1.59
C LEU A 70 -4.55 -7.86 2.29
N ARG A 71 -4.85 -7.66 3.55
CA ARG A 71 -4.07 -6.79 4.44
C ARG A 71 -2.92 -7.57 5.04
N ASN A 72 -1.80 -6.88 5.26
CA ASN A 72 -0.60 -7.48 5.81
C ASN A 72 -0.27 -8.84 5.15
N PRO A 73 -0.10 -8.87 3.82
CA PRO A 73 0.11 -10.09 3.06
C PRO A 73 1.48 -10.74 3.34
N THR A 74 2.36 -10.07 4.05
CA THR A 74 3.72 -10.50 4.42
C THR A 74 3.85 -10.92 5.87
N PHE A 75 2.74 -11.06 6.58
CA PHE A 75 2.67 -11.51 7.99
C PHE A 75 3.55 -10.70 8.95
N SER A 76 3.78 -9.43 8.67
CA SER A 76 4.60 -8.57 9.50
C SER A 76 3.94 -8.24 10.85
N ASP A 77 4.76 -7.83 11.83
CA ASP A 77 4.21 -7.31 13.08
C ASP A 77 3.57 -5.94 12.86
N TYR A 78 2.75 -5.52 13.84
CA TYR A 78 2.15 -4.19 13.79
C TYR A 78 3.25 -3.13 13.79
N PRO A 79 3.13 -2.09 12.94
CA PRO A 79 4.16 -1.08 12.81
C PRO A 79 4.33 -0.27 14.09
N PHE A 80 5.51 0.25 14.27
CA PHE A 80 5.81 1.24 15.28
C PHE A 80 5.41 2.65 14.80
N ARG A 81 5.21 3.52 15.74
CA ARG A 81 4.98 4.94 15.48
C ARG A 81 6.33 5.65 15.39
N THR A 82 6.49 6.52 14.41
CA THR A 82 7.58 7.50 14.43
C THR A 82 7.22 8.64 15.39
N GLY A 83 8.17 9.02 16.21
CA GLY A 83 8.05 10.21 17.05
C GLY A 83 8.39 11.49 16.29
N GLN A 84 8.35 12.59 17.01
CA GLN A 84 8.76 13.89 16.48
C GLN A 84 10.25 13.87 16.14
N GLU A 85 10.61 14.39 14.99
CA GLU A 85 11.98 14.39 14.50
C GLU A 85 12.82 15.53 15.05
N SER A 86 14.10 15.23 15.19
CA SER A 86 15.16 16.22 15.23
C SER A 86 15.97 16.17 13.92
N PRO A 87 16.79 17.18 13.62
CA PRO A 87 17.72 17.14 12.48
C PRO A 87 18.69 15.93 12.53
N ASP A 88 18.88 15.35 13.71
CA ASP A 88 19.82 14.26 13.98
C ASP A 88 19.17 12.86 13.81
N GLY A 89 17.87 12.79 13.59
CA GLY A 89 17.16 11.53 13.37
C GLY A 89 15.74 11.48 13.88
N VAL A 90 15.08 10.35 13.65
CA VAL A 90 13.71 10.08 14.08
C VAL A 90 13.72 9.19 15.31
N ALA A 91 13.09 9.65 16.38
CA ALA A 91 12.79 8.78 17.50
C ALA A 91 11.67 7.82 17.12
N THR A 92 11.95 6.53 17.16
CA THR A 92 10.98 5.47 16.89
C THR A 92 10.36 4.97 18.19
N PHE A 93 9.04 4.97 18.27
CA PHE A 93 8.30 4.47 19.42
C PHE A 93 7.48 3.25 19.01
N HIS A 94 7.51 2.23 19.86
CA HIS A 94 6.58 1.13 19.74
C HIS A 94 5.22 1.56 20.34
N TYR A 95 4.15 1.12 19.70
CA TYR A 95 2.82 1.30 20.25
C TYR A 95 2.66 0.44 21.51
N GLU A 96 2.05 1.02 22.54
CA GLU A 96 1.56 0.26 23.67
C GLU A 96 0.47 -0.73 23.25
N ARG A 97 0.38 -1.86 23.95
CA ARG A 97 -0.57 -2.93 23.61
C ARG A 97 -2.01 -2.42 23.43
N GLN A 98 -2.50 -1.61 24.35
CA GLN A 98 -3.86 -1.05 24.28
C GLN A 98 -4.06 -0.17 23.03
N GLN A 99 -3.04 0.57 22.62
CA GLN A 99 -3.08 1.40 21.42
C GLN A 99 -3.09 0.56 20.15
N ILE A 100 -2.33 -0.54 20.14
CA ILE A 100 -2.35 -1.51 19.03
C ILE A 100 -3.74 -2.13 18.91
N GLU A 101 -4.32 -2.61 20.01
CA GLU A 101 -5.66 -3.21 20.04
C GLU A 101 -6.75 -2.23 19.58
N SER A 102 -6.69 -0.98 20.06
CA SER A 102 -7.61 0.09 19.61
C SER A 102 -7.48 0.38 18.12
N ASN A 103 -6.27 0.44 17.59
CA ASN A 103 -6.02 0.70 16.18
C ASN A 103 -6.49 -0.47 15.30
N ILE A 104 -6.29 -1.71 15.75
CA ILE A 104 -6.78 -2.91 15.05
C ILE A 104 -8.30 -2.89 15.02
N ARG A 105 -8.96 -2.67 16.17
CA ARG A 105 -10.42 -2.57 16.28
C ARG A 105 -10.98 -1.51 15.33
N SER A 106 -10.51 -0.28 15.43
CA SER A 106 -10.96 0.82 14.58
C SER A 106 -10.74 0.56 13.09
N SER A 107 -9.64 -0.12 12.75
CA SER A 107 -9.38 -0.51 11.37
C SER A 107 -10.33 -1.59 10.89
N ALA A 108 -10.57 -2.63 11.68
CA ALA A 108 -11.45 -3.74 11.33
C ALA A 108 -12.92 -3.29 11.22
N GLU A 109 -13.39 -2.45 12.15
CA GLU A 109 -14.71 -1.81 12.09
C GLU A 109 -14.91 -1.02 10.79
N ARG A 110 -13.93 -0.21 10.42
CA ARG A 110 -13.95 0.57 9.18
C ARG A 110 -14.01 -0.32 7.94
N TRP A 111 -13.46 -1.52 8.00
CA TRP A 111 -13.48 -2.50 6.93
C TRP A 111 -14.71 -3.41 6.97
N GLY A 112 -15.63 -3.20 7.91
CA GLY A 112 -16.88 -3.94 8.03
C GLY A 112 -16.70 -5.39 8.50
N TRP A 113 -15.68 -5.65 9.32
CA TRP A 113 -15.55 -6.96 9.97
C TRP A 113 -16.67 -7.15 10.99
N PRO A 114 -17.23 -8.36 11.12
CA PRO A 114 -18.17 -8.67 12.19
C PRO A 114 -17.52 -8.47 13.57
N ASP A 115 -18.25 -7.91 14.54
CA ASP A 115 -17.73 -7.62 15.89
C ASP A 115 -17.08 -8.83 16.57
N SER A 116 -17.69 -9.99 16.46
CA SER A 116 -17.12 -11.25 17.00
C SER A 116 -15.77 -11.63 16.39
N GLU A 117 -15.56 -11.30 15.13
CA GLU A 117 -14.31 -11.56 14.42
C GLU A 117 -13.24 -10.52 14.76
N ILE A 118 -13.63 -9.31 15.15
CA ILE A 118 -12.70 -8.28 15.64
C ILE A 118 -12.09 -8.71 16.98
N ASP A 119 -12.88 -9.26 17.89
CA ASP A 119 -12.37 -9.79 19.13
C ASP A 119 -11.46 -11.02 18.90
N ALA A 120 -11.82 -11.88 17.97
CA ALA A 120 -10.97 -13.00 17.56
C ALA A 120 -9.65 -12.54 16.92
N LEU A 121 -9.68 -11.44 16.14
CA LEU A 121 -8.48 -10.83 15.56
C LEU A 121 -7.53 -10.31 16.64
N ILE A 122 -8.03 -9.56 17.61
CA ILE A 122 -7.24 -9.03 18.73
C ILE A 122 -6.66 -10.18 19.56
N LYS A 123 -7.48 -11.18 19.89
CA LYS A 123 -7.02 -12.38 20.59
C LYS A 123 -5.92 -13.10 19.82
N SER A 124 -6.11 -13.35 18.54
CA SER A 124 -5.12 -14.05 17.70
C SER A 124 -3.80 -13.30 17.68
N ARG A 125 -3.84 -11.98 17.53
CA ARG A 125 -2.64 -11.14 17.56
C ARG A 125 -1.91 -11.24 18.92
N ASN A 126 -2.62 -11.26 20.03
CA ASN A 126 -2.04 -11.41 21.36
C ASN A 126 -1.44 -12.79 21.61
N GLU A 127 -1.79 -13.75 20.78
CA GLU A 127 -1.27 -15.12 20.74
C GLU A 127 -0.29 -15.34 19.56
N ALA A 128 0.50 -14.34 19.24
CA ALA A 128 1.60 -14.33 18.27
C ALA A 128 1.19 -14.51 16.79
N MET A 129 -0.08 -14.29 16.43
CA MET A 129 -0.49 -14.17 15.04
C MET A 129 -0.10 -12.80 14.48
N ALA A 130 0.25 -12.75 13.21
CA ALA A 130 0.47 -11.50 12.49
C ALA A 130 -0.79 -10.63 12.49
N CYS A 131 -0.62 -9.30 12.50
CA CYS A 131 -1.74 -8.37 12.48
C CYS A 131 -2.65 -8.60 11.27
N PHE A 132 -3.96 -8.43 11.47
CA PHE A 132 -5.04 -8.65 10.49
C PHE A 132 -5.26 -10.10 10.07
N TRP A 133 -4.65 -11.08 10.74
CA TRP A 133 -4.89 -12.49 10.56
C TRP A 133 -5.52 -13.10 11.81
N THR A 134 -6.53 -13.93 11.64
CA THR A 134 -7.20 -14.66 12.72
C THR A 134 -6.84 -16.14 12.68
N LYS A 135 -6.86 -16.76 13.84
CA LYS A 135 -6.80 -18.21 13.97
C LYS A 135 -8.13 -18.83 13.56
N LEU A 136 -8.09 -19.84 12.72
CA LEU A 136 -9.24 -20.69 12.39
C LEU A 136 -9.13 -21.99 13.20
N GLY A 137 -9.87 -22.04 14.29
CA GLY A 137 -9.78 -23.12 15.26
C GLY A 137 -8.59 -22.99 16.24
N PRO A 138 -8.36 -24.02 17.08
CA PRO A 138 -7.33 -23.99 18.13
C PRO A 138 -5.93 -24.29 17.55
N VAL A 139 -5.37 -23.35 16.81
CA VAL A 139 -4.00 -23.43 16.26
C VAL A 139 -3.01 -22.69 17.16
N GLU A 140 -1.76 -23.17 17.18
CA GLU A 140 -0.65 -22.44 17.75
C GLU A 140 0.03 -21.60 16.67
N ALA A 141 0.39 -20.38 16.99
CA ALA A 141 1.02 -19.44 16.07
C ALA A 141 2.33 -18.93 16.67
N SER A 142 3.37 -18.79 15.85
CA SER A 142 4.63 -18.18 16.25
C SER A 142 5.31 -17.51 15.05
N PRO A 143 6.17 -16.51 15.28
CA PRO A 143 6.99 -15.96 14.21
C PRO A 143 8.00 -16.97 13.70
N ASP A 144 8.36 -16.84 12.43
CA ASP A 144 9.44 -17.56 11.76
C ASP A 144 10.15 -16.61 10.79
N THR A 145 11.18 -17.07 10.11
CA THR A 145 11.93 -16.29 9.11
C THR A 145 11.61 -16.80 7.72
N GLY A 146 11.33 -15.88 6.82
CA GLY A 146 11.08 -16.13 5.41
C GLY A 146 12.36 -16.41 4.60
N PRO A 147 12.23 -16.78 3.32
CA PRO A 147 13.35 -17.18 2.47
C PRO A 147 14.34 -16.05 2.18
N TYR A 148 13.89 -14.81 2.32
CA TYR A 148 14.71 -13.61 2.06
C TYR A 148 14.92 -12.76 3.31
N GLY A 149 14.75 -13.34 4.51
CA GLY A 149 15.02 -12.69 5.80
C GLY A 149 13.84 -11.90 6.38
N GLY A 150 12.72 -11.78 5.64
CA GLY A 150 11.48 -11.20 6.15
C GLY A 150 10.82 -12.08 7.22
N ARG A 151 9.85 -11.50 7.95
CA ARG A 151 9.05 -12.28 8.89
C ARG A 151 8.16 -13.27 8.16
N ALA A 152 8.06 -14.47 8.71
CA ALA A 152 7.10 -15.49 8.32
C ALA A 152 6.20 -15.87 9.50
N GLN A 153 5.09 -16.53 9.23
CA GLN A 153 4.17 -17.04 10.23
C GLN A 153 4.19 -18.55 10.25
N ARG A 154 4.58 -19.12 11.36
CA ARG A 154 4.46 -20.55 11.64
C ARG A 154 3.10 -20.84 12.24
N ILE A 155 2.44 -21.87 11.75
CA ILE A 155 1.13 -22.36 12.21
C ILE A 155 1.24 -23.84 12.51
N GLN A 156 0.85 -24.24 13.71
CA GLN A 156 0.70 -25.63 14.12
C GLN A 156 -0.77 -25.95 14.27
N THR A 157 -1.27 -26.88 13.47
CA THR A 157 -2.64 -27.41 13.51
C THR A 157 -2.67 -28.75 14.22
N ARG A 158 -3.78 -29.07 14.87
CA ARG A 158 -4.02 -30.31 15.60
C ARG A 158 -5.07 -31.19 14.93
N ALA A 159 -5.83 -30.66 13.99
CA ALA A 159 -6.89 -31.34 13.27
C ALA A 159 -7.11 -30.74 11.88
N VAL A 160 -7.79 -31.50 11.04
CA VAL A 160 -8.35 -31.05 9.76
C VAL A 160 -9.29 -29.85 9.97
N GLY A 161 -9.30 -28.92 9.05
CA GLY A 161 -10.17 -27.75 9.09
C GLY A 161 -9.62 -26.57 9.90
N GLN A 162 -8.46 -26.73 10.52
CA GLN A 162 -7.79 -25.65 11.23
C GLN A 162 -6.84 -24.87 10.31
N GLY A 163 -6.60 -23.60 10.64
CA GLY A 163 -5.71 -22.76 9.84
C GLY A 163 -5.73 -21.30 10.25
N ILE A 164 -5.67 -20.42 9.26
CA ILE A 164 -5.72 -18.97 9.47
C ILE A 164 -6.67 -18.31 8.47
N ALA A 165 -7.22 -17.16 8.86
CA ALA A 165 -8.21 -16.47 8.04
C ALA A 165 -8.08 -14.94 8.14
N GLN A 166 -8.70 -14.26 7.18
CA GLN A 166 -8.84 -12.81 7.15
C GLN A 166 -10.14 -12.41 6.47
N TRP A 167 -10.86 -11.43 7.02
CA TRP A 167 -11.99 -10.82 6.33
C TRP A 167 -11.49 -9.76 5.34
N THR A 168 -12.10 -9.75 4.15
CA THR A 168 -11.74 -8.82 3.08
C THR A 168 -12.92 -8.53 2.16
N TRP A 169 -12.75 -7.51 1.31
CA TRP A 169 -13.70 -7.13 0.28
C TRP A 169 -13.25 -7.61 -1.09
N LEU A 170 -14.21 -8.07 -1.88
CA LEU A 170 -13.97 -8.54 -3.23
C LEU A 170 -14.67 -7.61 -4.22
N PRO A 171 -14.03 -7.18 -5.33
CA PRO A 171 -14.63 -6.34 -6.35
C PRO A 171 -15.61 -7.14 -7.24
N LEU A 172 -16.62 -7.79 -6.63
CA LEU A 172 -17.58 -8.66 -7.31
C LEU A 172 -18.50 -7.92 -8.28
N HIS A 173 -18.59 -6.59 -8.18
CA HIS A 173 -19.31 -5.76 -9.14
C HIS A 173 -18.72 -5.79 -10.54
N ARG A 174 -17.46 -6.24 -10.71
CA ARG A 174 -16.79 -6.30 -12.01
C ARG A 174 -16.23 -7.67 -12.35
N ILE A 175 -15.77 -8.46 -11.37
CA ILE A 175 -15.13 -9.76 -11.62
C ILE A 175 -15.35 -10.72 -10.47
N ARG A 176 -15.40 -12.01 -10.80
CA ARG A 176 -15.57 -13.11 -9.84
C ARG A 176 -14.39 -14.10 -9.84
N GLU A 177 -13.47 -13.98 -10.77
CA GLU A 177 -12.25 -14.76 -10.88
C GLU A 177 -11.13 -14.10 -10.08
N TYR A 178 -10.43 -14.92 -9.26
CA TYR A 178 -9.33 -14.47 -8.40
C TYR A 178 -8.15 -15.41 -8.56
N GLU A 179 -6.96 -14.85 -8.48
CA GLU A 179 -5.71 -15.60 -8.45
C GLU A 179 -4.95 -15.32 -7.17
N PHE A 180 -4.21 -16.32 -6.70
CA PHE A 180 -3.33 -16.17 -5.56
C PHE A 180 -1.96 -16.78 -5.80
N GLU A 181 -0.96 -16.23 -5.13
CA GLU A 181 0.37 -16.77 -4.99
C GLU A 181 0.74 -16.81 -3.51
N MET A 182 1.40 -17.87 -3.07
CA MET A 182 1.89 -17.95 -1.70
C MET A 182 3.29 -18.54 -1.62
N TRP A 183 4.08 -18.09 -0.65
CA TRP A 183 5.38 -18.66 -0.31
C TRP A 183 5.24 -19.44 0.97
N ILE A 184 5.41 -20.75 0.86
CA ILE A 184 5.09 -21.72 1.91
C ILE A 184 6.13 -22.83 1.95
N ARG A 185 6.30 -23.39 3.15
CA ARG A 185 6.99 -24.67 3.38
C ARG A 185 6.32 -25.43 4.50
N SER A 186 6.48 -26.73 4.53
CA SER A 186 5.96 -27.58 5.61
C SER A 186 6.78 -28.85 5.76
N PRO A 187 7.08 -29.30 6.99
CA PRO A 187 7.63 -30.61 7.23
C PRO A 187 6.56 -31.71 7.24
N ASP A 188 5.30 -31.38 7.52
CA ASP A 188 4.26 -32.34 7.86
C ASP A 188 3.06 -32.32 6.91
N ILE A 189 2.73 -31.14 6.37
CA ILE A 189 1.54 -30.91 5.54
C ILE A 189 1.97 -30.84 4.07
N ASP A 190 1.40 -31.69 3.23
CA ASP A 190 1.66 -31.78 1.80
C ASP A 190 0.58 -31.09 0.94
N SER A 191 -0.54 -30.73 1.55
CA SER A 191 -1.63 -30.00 0.90
C SER A 191 -2.28 -28.99 1.84
N LEU A 192 -2.79 -27.91 1.26
CA LEU A 192 -3.50 -26.85 1.96
C LEU A 192 -4.69 -26.41 1.11
N LYS A 193 -5.83 -26.23 1.74
CA LYS A 193 -7.00 -25.65 1.10
C LYS A 193 -6.97 -24.13 1.24
N VAL A 194 -7.05 -23.41 0.14
CA VAL A 194 -7.29 -21.97 0.09
C VAL A 194 -8.76 -21.77 -0.23
N ALA A 195 -9.49 -21.00 0.59
CA ALA A 195 -10.93 -20.91 0.49
C ALA A 195 -11.46 -19.49 0.77
N PHE A 196 -12.62 -19.21 0.20
CA PHE A 196 -13.49 -18.15 0.66
C PHE A 196 -14.74 -18.74 1.33
N PHE A 197 -15.07 -18.16 2.47
CA PHE A 197 -16.35 -18.41 3.12
C PHE A 197 -17.35 -17.32 2.72
N GLU A 198 -18.63 -17.68 2.70
CA GLU A 198 -19.73 -16.75 2.54
C GLU A 198 -19.67 -15.58 3.55
N PRO A 199 -20.41 -14.48 3.29
CA PRO A 199 -20.43 -13.32 4.18
C PRO A 199 -20.86 -13.60 5.63
N ASN A 200 -21.60 -14.70 5.87
CA ASN A 200 -21.93 -15.16 7.23
C ASN A 200 -20.78 -15.92 7.90
N GLY A 201 -19.73 -16.26 7.15
CA GLY A 201 -18.55 -17.00 7.61
C GLY A 201 -18.79 -18.48 7.92
N ALA A 202 -19.96 -19.03 7.60
CA ALA A 202 -20.35 -20.40 7.96
C ALA A 202 -19.94 -21.43 6.90
N GLU A 203 -20.20 -21.15 5.63
CA GLU A 203 -20.00 -22.09 4.54
C GLU A 203 -18.94 -21.63 3.56
N VAL A 204 -18.21 -22.57 2.99
CA VAL A 204 -17.23 -22.30 1.92
C VAL A 204 -17.98 -22.09 0.61
N CYS A 205 -17.78 -20.94 -0.02
CA CYS A 205 -18.38 -20.64 -1.32
C CYS A 205 -17.43 -20.85 -2.50
N ALA A 206 -16.12 -20.81 -2.27
CA ALA A 206 -15.12 -21.11 -3.28
C ALA A 206 -13.85 -21.66 -2.61
N GLU A 207 -13.21 -22.65 -3.23
CA GLU A 207 -11.99 -23.26 -2.69
C GLU A 207 -11.06 -23.80 -3.78
N LYS A 208 -9.79 -23.90 -3.42
CA LYS A 208 -8.75 -24.54 -4.21
C LYS A 208 -7.76 -25.23 -3.29
N THR A 209 -7.56 -26.52 -3.47
CA THR A 209 -6.45 -27.23 -2.84
C THR A 209 -5.16 -26.99 -3.61
N VAL A 210 -4.10 -26.62 -2.90
CA VAL A 210 -2.72 -26.61 -3.37
C VAL A 210 -2.01 -27.80 -2.77
N SER A 211 -1.24 -28.53 -3.59
CA SER A 211 -0.55 -29.77 -3.22
C SER A 211 0.97 -29.64 -3.42
N ASP A 212 1.67 -30.72 -3.11
CA ASP A 212 3.13 -30.81 -3.27
C ASP A 212 3.91 -29.83 -2.39
N ILE A 213 3.35 -29.49 -1.21
CA ILE A 213 4.05 -28.68 -0.21
C ILE A 213 5.20 -29.52 0.34
N THR A 214 6.40 -28.93 0.33
CA THR A 214 7.64 -29.58 0.79
C THR A 214 8.28 -28.86 1.97
N THR A 215 9.35 -29.42 2.51
CA THR A 215 10.16 -28.79 3.57
C THR A 215 10.90 -27.54 3.12
N ASN A 216 11.11 -27.37 1.81
CA ASN A 216 11.78 -26.21 1.23
C ASN A 216 10.77 -25.11 0.92
N TRP A 217 11.23 -23.86 1.01
CA TRP A 217 10.43 -22.73 0.55
C TRP A 217 10.10 -22.84 -0.94
N GLN A 218 8.83 -22.70 -1.26
CA GLN A 218 8.33 -22.77 -2.62
C GLN A 218 7.19 -21.79 -2.84
N LYS A 219 7.03 -21.39 -4.08
CA LYS A 219 5.93 -20.55 -4.53
C LYS A 219 4.84 -21.43 -5.12
N LEU A 220 3.67 -21.42 -4.49
CA LEU A 220 2.46 -22.08 -4.99
C LEU A 220 1.49 -21.05 -5.53
N LYS A 221 0.74 -21.41 -6.55
CA LYS A 221 -0.27 -20.59 -7.21
C LYS A 221 -1.58 -21.34 -7.35
N GLY A 222 -2.65 -20.58 -7.43
CA GLY A 222 -3.96 -21.11 -7.74
C GLY A 222 -4.94 -20.02 -8.12
N SER A 223 -6.11 -20.44 -8.56
CA SER A 223 -7.21 -19.55 -8.88
C SER A 223 -8.53 -20.18 -8.48
N PHE A 224 -9.54 -19.36 -8.26
CA PHE A 224 -10.91 -19.80 -8.02
C PHE A 224 -11.90 -18.72 -8.51
N LYS A 225 -13.13 -19.14 -8.69
CA LYS A 225 -14.23 -18.26 -9.04
C LYS A 225 -15.24 -18.23 -7.89
N ILE A 226 -15.63 -17.02 -7.50
CA ILE A 226 -16.75 -16.81 -6.56
C ILE A 226 -18.07 -17.04 -7.34
N PRO A 227 -18.99 -17.87 -6.84
CA PRO A 227 -20.26 -18.14 -7.52
C PRO A 227 -21.08 -16.88 -7.80
N ASP A 228 -21.83 -16.89 -8.90
CA ASP A 228 -22.58 -15.73 -9.38
C ASP A 228 -23.73 -15.30 -8.45
N ASN A 229 -24.22 -16.22 -7.60
CA ASN A 229 -25.25 -15.96 -6.60
C ASN A 229 -24.76 -15.27 -5.33
N GLN A 230 -23.44 -15.07 -5.17
CA GLN A 230 -22.88 -14.45 -3.99
C GLN A 230 -23.03 -12.91 -4.03
N PRO A 231 -23.42 -12.25 -2.90
CA PRO A 231 -23.67 -10.82 -2.84
C PRO A 231 -22.40 -9.98 -3.07
N GLU A 232 -22.55 -8.83 -3.74
CA GLU A 232 -21.42 -7.95 -4.11
C GLU A 232 -21.05 -6.95 -3.01
N ASP A 233 -21.97 -6.68 -2.09
CA ASP A 233 -21.88 -5.62 -1.07
C ASP A 233 -21.52 -6.14 0.33
N LYS A 234 -20.86 -7.27 0.40
CA LYS A 234 -20.46 -7.92 1.65
C LYS A 234 -18.97 -8.24 1.70
N ALA A 235 -18.42 -8.26 2.92
CA ALA A 235 -17.10 -8.80 3.16
C ALA A 235 -17.13 -10.34 3.15
N TYR A 236 -16.03 -10.93 2.72
CA TYR A 236 -15.83 -12.38 2.64
C TYR A 236 -14.66 -12.80 3.53
N LYS A 237 -14.71 -14.01 4.08
CA LYS A 237 -13.61 -14.55 4.86
C LYS A 237 -12.70 -15.39 3.95
N PHE A 238 -11.50 -14.89 3.67
CA PHE A 238 -10.43 -15.66 3.04
C PHE A 238 -9.75 -16.55 4.08
N ALA A 239 -9.45 -17.79 3.75
CA ALA A 239 -8.80 -18.73 4.67
C ALA A 239 -7.79 -19.64 3.99
N MET A 240 -6.80 -20.06 4.77
CA MET A 240 -5.88 -21.16 4.46
C MET A 240 -6.05 -22.23 5.51
N ILE A 241 -6.43 -23.42 5.07
CA ILE A 241 -6.98 -24.50 5.92
C ILE A 241 -6.16 -25.77 5.72
N ALA A 242 -5.66 -26.32 6.80
CA ALA A 242 -4.94 -27.58 6.79
C ALA A 242 -5.88 -28.77 6.56
N GLU A 243 -5.50 -29.66 5.66
CA GLU A 243 -6.24 -30.90 5.36
C GLU A 243 -5.79 -32.07 6.23
N LYS A 244 -4.78 -31.88 7.09
CA LYS A 244 -4.38 -32.80 8.17
C LYS A 244 -3.71 -32.02 9.31
N ALA A 245 -3.56 -32.67 10.46
CA ALA A 245 -2.76 -32.10 11.55
C ALA A 245 -1.30 -32.01 11.14
N GLY A 246 -0.62 -30.92 11.53
CA GLY A 246 0.78 -30.68 11.20
C GLY A 246 1.16 -29.21 11.26
N GLN A 247 2.37 -28.90 10.84
CA GLN A 247 2.91 -27.57 10.84
C GLN A 247 3.12 -27.06 9.41
N PHE A 248 2.81 -25.80 9.16
CA PHE A 248 3.25 -25.08 7.98
C PHE A 248 3.79 -23.70 8.33
N VAL A 249 4.64 -23.17 7.46
CA VAL A 249 5.20 -21.83 7.58
C VAL A 249 4.90 -21.06 6.30
N ILE A 250 4.33 -19.88 6.45
CA ILE A 250 3.94 -19.02 5.32
C ILE A 250 4.60 -17.65 5.49
N GLU A 251 5.18 -17.13 4.40
CA GLU A 251 5.84 -15.82 4.42
C GLU A 251 5.02 -14.75 3.72
N ARG A 252 4.33 -15.13 2.65
CA ARG A 252 3.64 -14.16 1.80
C ARG A 252 2.44 -14.78 1.12
N VAL A 253 1.36 -14.03 1.01
CA VAL A 253 0.19 -14.37 0.20
C VAL A 253 -0.23 -13.18 -0.62
N LEU A 254 -0.16 -13.29 -1.94
CA LEU A 254 -0.77 -12.33 -2.86
C LEU A 254 -2.13 -12.87 -3.28
N LEU A 255 -3.15 -12.04 -3.24
CA LEU A 255 -4.49 -12.36 -3.72
C LEU A 255 -4.98 -11.18 -4.55
N ARG A 256 -5.29 -11.42 -5.82
CA ARG A 256 -5.71 -10.39 -6.76
C ARG A 256 -6.93 -10.82 -7.56
N PRO A 257 -7.79 -9.90 -7.97
CA PRO A 257 -8.77 -10.16 -9.03
C PRO A 257 -8.04 -10.46 -10.34
N ALA A 258 -8.52 -11.41 -11.12
CA ALA A 258 -7.84 -11.89 -12.32
C ALA A 258 -7.80 -10.84 -13.46
N ASP A 259 -8.59 -9.77 -13.36
CA ASP A 259 -8.62 -8.65 -14.31
C ASP A 259 -7.62 -7.54 -13.99
N HIS A 260 -6.78 -7.70 -12.97
CA HIS A 260 -5.80 -6.67 -12.62
C HIS A 260 -4.90 -6.31 -13.83
N ILE A 261 -4.50 -5.05 -13.92
CA ILE A 261 -3.62 -4.56 -14.98
C ILE A 261 -2.21 -4.38 -14.39
N ASN A 262 -1.33 -5.35 -14.62
CA ASN A 262 0.03 -5.36 -14.06
C ASN A 262 0.06 -5.16 -12.53
N GLY A 263 -0.86 -5.79 -11.81
CA GLY A 263 -1.00 -5.65 -10.36
C GLY A 263 -1.85 -4.45 -9.91
N ALA A 264 -2.25 -3.57 -10.81
CA ALA A 264 -3.05 -2.40 -10.50
C ALA A 264 -4.56 -2.66 -10.62
N ASP A 265 -5.34 -1.90 -9.84
CA ASP A 265 -6.81 -1.99 -9.84
C ASP A 265 -7.40 -1.33 -11.09
N PRO A 266 -8.20 -2.06 -11.90
CA PRO A 266 -8.80 -1.54 -13.14
C PRO A 266 -9.80 -0.39 -12.93
N ASP A 267 -10.53 -0.37 -11.79
CA ASP A 267 -11.48 0.72 -11.53
C ASP A 267 -10.75 2.03 -11.25
N VAL A 268 -9.66 1.99 -10.49
CA VAL A 268 -8.84 3.17 -10.23
C VAL A 268 -8.25 3.70 -11.54
N ILE A 269 -7.71 2.81 -12.39
CA ILE A 269 -7.22 3.18 -13.73
C ILE A 269 -8.32 3.83 -14.56
N ARG A 270 -9.51 3.23 -14.59
CA ARG A 270 -10.66 3.74 -15.34
C ARG A 270 -11.08 5.13 -14.89
N PHE A 271 -11.27 5.35 -13.57
CA PHE A 271 -11.66 6.65 -13.02
C PHE A 271 -10.63 7.75 -13.30
N LEU A 272 -9.34 7.43 -13.19
CA LEU A 272 -8.30 8.40 -13.49
C LEU A 272 -8.22 8.72 -15.00
N ARG A 273 -8.44 7.74 -15.85
CA ARG A 273 -8.53 7.94 -17.30
C ARG A 273 -9.74 8.80 -17.69
N GLU A 274 -10.92 8.52 -17.12
CA GLU A 274 -12.14 9.30 -17.33
C GLU A 274 -12.01 10.74 -16.83
N SER A 275 -11.21 10.95 -15.77
CA SER A 275 -10.89 12.30 -15.28
C SER A 275 -9.91 13.07 -16.17
N HIS A 276 -9.44 12.46 -17.27
CA HIS A 276 -8.43 13.00 -18.16
C HIS A 276 -7.16 13.47 -17.44
N LEU A 277 -6.71 12.67 -16.46
CA LEU A 277 -5.54 12.99 -15.64
C LEU A 277 -4.31 13.23 -16.51
N PRO A 278 -3.68 14.42 -16.46
CA PRO A 278 -2.53 14.72 -17.34
C PRO A 278 -1.21 14.22 -16.75
N ILE A 279 -1.06 14.25 -15.43
CA ILE A 279 0.18 13.91 -14.72
C ILE A 279 -0.16 13.35 -13.34
N LEU A 280 0.57 12.32 -12.91
CA LEU A 280 0.49 11.75 -11.58
C LEU A 280 1.85 11.83 -10.89
N ARG A 281 1.88 12.41 -9.69
CA ARG A 281 3.07 12.52 -8.84
C ARG A 281 3.11 11.35 -7.82
N TRP A 282 4.26 10.71 -7.68
CA TRP A 282 4.52 9.57 -6.76
C TRP A 282 6.00 9.59 -6.30
N PRO A 283 6.41 8.98 -5.19
CA PRO A 283 5.65 8.22 -4.20
C PRO A 283 4.96 9.10 -3.16
N GLY A 284 4.86 10.35 -3.38
CA GLY A 284 4.02 11.23 -2.64
C GLY A 284 4.73 12.24 -1.80
N GLY A 285 4.00 12.65 -0.77
CA GLY A 285 4.21 13.59 0.28
C GLY A 285 5.27 13.16 1.29
N ASN A 286 4.87 13.02 2.57
CA ASN A 286 5.80 12.74 3.67
C ASN A 286 6.53 11.41 3.54
N PHE A 287 5.91 10.41 2.93
CA PHE A 287 6.47 9.09 2.73
C PHE A 287 7.82 9.13 2.00
N VAL A 288 7.98 9.99 0.99
CA VAL A 288 9.19 10.01 0.16
C VAL A 288 10.45 10.28 0.95
N SER A 289 10.35 11.06 2.05
CA SER A 289 11.52 11.44 2.85
C SER A 289 12.24 10.26 3.52
N GLY A 290 11.56 9.12 3.67
CA GLY A 290 12.14 7.86 4.17
C GLY A 290 12.19 6.73 3.15
N TYR A 291 11.79 6.94 1.90
CA TYR A 291 11.65 5.90 0.89
C TYR A 291 12.93 5.64 0.11
N HIS A 292 13.36 4.37 0.09
CA HIS A 292 14.47 3.91 -0.73
C HIS A 292 13.93 3.17 -1.96
N TRP A 293 14.00 3.78 -3.12
CA TRP A 293 13.41 3.29 -4.35
C TRP A 293 13.83 1.87 -4.77
N ARG A 294 15.04 1.45 -4.37
CA ARG A 294 15.54 0.10 -4.65
C ARG A 294 14.75 -0.99 -3.93
N ASP A 295 14.10 -0.67 -2.82
CA ASP A 295 13.28 -1.63 -2.08
C ASP A 295 11.99 -1.98 -2.86
N GLY A 296 11.57 -1.11 -3.79
CA GLY A 296 10.36 -1.27 -4.60
C GLY A 296 10.61 -1.75 -6.04
N ILE A 297 11.75 -2.35 -6.37
CA ILE A 297 12.04 -2.87 -7.72
C ILE A 297 12.47 -4.34 -7.69
N GLY A 298 12.42 -5.00 -8.87
CA GLY A 298 12.76 -6.42 -9.00
C GLY A 298 11.66 -7.36 -8.51
N PRO A 299 11.96 -8.65 -8.31
CA PRO A 299 10.97 -9.65 -7.93
C PRO A 299 10.26 -9.32 -6.61
N ILE A 300 8.94 -9.34 -6.60
CA ILE A 300 8.10 -8.97 -5.43
C ILE A 300 8.49 -9.78 -4.19
N GLU A 301 8.82 -11.06 -4.34
CA GLU A 301 9.22 -11.94 -3.25
C GLU A 301 10.51 -11.53 -2.52
N LYS A 302 11.33 -10.72 -3.16
CA LYS A 302 12.60 -10.22 -2.59
C LYS A 302 12.47 -8.83 -2.00
N ARG A 303 11.33 -8.16 -2.19
CA ARG A 303 11.12 -6.81 -1.68
C ARG A 303 10.85 -6.83 -0.18
N PRO A 304 11.54 -6.01 0.61
CA PRO A 304 11.38 -6.02 2.06
C PRO A 304 10.05 -5.39 2.47
N THR A 305 9.47 -5.87 3.57
CA THR A 305 8.41 -5.15 4.27
C THR A 305 9.05 -4.30 5.36
N LEU A 306 8.86 -3.00 5.27
CA LEU A 306 9.51 -2.00 6.12
C LEU A 306 8.46 -1.14 6.83
N PRO A 307 8.83 -0.46 7.91
CA PRO A 307 7.97 0.56 8.50
C PRO A 307 7.79 1.74 7.54
N ASN A 308 6.57 2.22 7.45
CA ASN A 308 6.30 3.51 6.85
C ASN A 308 6.49 4.59 7.92
N TYR A 309 7.62 5.25 7.92
CA TYR A 309 7.99 6.24 8.93
C TYR A 309 7.07 7.47 8.96
N ALA A 310 6.49 7.84 7.82
CA ALA A 310 5.61 9.00 7.75
C ALA A 310 4.24 8.74 8.38
N TRP A 311 3.71 7.52 8.22
CA TRP A 311 2.31 7.24 8.53
C TRP A 311 2.10 6.12 9.56
N GLY A 312 3.18 5.54 10.07
CA GLY A 312 3.14 4.52 11.11
C GLY A 312 2.51 3.20 10.65
N GLN A 313 2.56 2.90 9.35
CA GLN A 313 2.07 1.67 8.74
C GLN A 313 3.23 0.81 8.22
N GLN A 314 2.89 -0.37 7.74
CA GLN A 314 3.83 -1.21 7.01
C GLN A 314 3.80 -0.85 5.53
N GLU A 315 5.00 -0.83 4.94
CA GLU A 315 5.18 -0.73 3.50
C GLU A 315 5.77 -2.05 2.99
N ASN A 316 5.02 -2.75 2.17
CA ASN A 316 5.42 -4.03 1.60
C ASN A 316 6.19 -3.90 0.28
N ASN A 317 6.31 -2.69 -0.23
CA ASN A 317 7.00 -2.36 -1.47
C ASN A 317 6.49 -3.10 -2.73
N PHE A 318 5.23 -3.54 -2.74
CA PHE A 318 4.65 -4.23 -3.89
C PHE A 318 4.37 -3.30 -5.06
N PHE A 319 4.18 -2.03 -4.78
CA PHE A 319 3.98 -0.99 -5.76
C PHE A 319 5.17 -0.03 -5.74
N GLY A 320 6.11 -0.24 -6.65
CA GLY A 320 7.32 0.55 -6.78
C GLY A 320 7.40 1.27 -8.14
N THR A 321 8.63 1.56 -8.57
CA THR A 321 8.88 2.33 -9.80
C THR A 321 8.25 1.67 -11.03
N ASP A 322 8.44 0.37 -11.21
CA ASP A 322 8.01 -0.35 -12.40
C ASP A 322 6.48 -0.41 -12.48
N GLU A 323 5.82 -0.68 -11.35
CA GLU A 323 4.36 -0.68 -11.23
C GLU A 323 3.77 0.72 -11.44
N PHE A 324 4.40 1.76 -10.87
CA PHE A 324 3.97 3.14 -11.04
C PHE A 324 4.02 3.59 -12.52
N ILE A 325 5.09 3.29 -13.23
CA ILE A 325 5.21 3.60 -14.67
C ILE A 325 4.17 2.84 -15.48
N ALA A 326 3.99 1.54 -15.19
CA ALA A 326 2.97 0.74 -15.87
C ALA A 326 1.56 1.29 -15.61
N PHE A 327 1.28 1.72 -14.37
CA PHE A 327 0.03 2.38 -14.00
C PHE A 327 -0.21 3.68 -14.77
N CYS A 328 0.79 4.57 -14.82
CA CYS A 328 0.68 5.83 -15.58
C CYS A 328 0.42 5.59 -17.07
N ARG A 329 1.07 4.60 -17.65
CA ARG A 329 0.82 4.19 -19.06
C ARG A 329 -0.61 3.66 -19.25
N ALA A 330 -1.10 2.86 -18.31
CA ALA A 330 -2.47 2.34 -18.34
C ALA A 330 -3.52 3.46 -18.20
N VAL A 331 -3.27 4.46 -17.38
CA VAL A 331 -4.13 5.66 -17.25
C VAL A 331 -4.01 6.56 -18.47
N GLY A 332 -2.83 6.66 -19.08
CA GLY A 332 -2.52 7.61 -20.17
C GLY A 332 -2.07 8.97 -19.65
N CYS A 333 -1.41 9.02 -18.49
CA CYS A 333 -0.87 10.24 -17.89
C CYS A 333 0.66 10.23 -17.83
N GLU A 334 1.28 11.41 -17.72
CA GLU A 334 2.71 11.53 -17.51
C GLU A 334 3.08 11.17 -16.05
N PRO A 335 4.14 10.37 -15.82
CA PRO A 335 4.65 10.15 -14.49
C PRO A 335 5.48 11.33 -13.99
N MET A 336 5.32 11.70 -12.72
CA MET A 336 6.20 12.61 -12.01
C MET A 336 6.74 11.92 -10.77
N ILE A 337 8.06 11.83 -10.64
CA ILE A 337 8.71 11.15 -9.51
C ILE A 337 9.29 12.19 -8.56
N CYS A 338 8.92 12.06 -7.28
CA CYS A 338 9.50 12.83 -6.19
C CYS A 338 10.69 12.07 -5.60
N LEU A 339 11.87 12.67 -5.61
CA LEU A 339 13.10 12.11 -5.09
C LEU A 339 13.17 12.23 -3.57
N ASN A 340 13.74 11.23 -2.90
CA ASN A 340 13.99 11.28 -1.47
C ASN A 340 15.15 12.26 -1.17
N ALA A 341 14.81 13.45 -0.71
CA ALA A 341 15.77 14.46 -0.23
C ALA A 341 15.84 14.53 1.31
N GLY A 342 15.12 13.66 2.02
CA GLY A 342 15.21 13.47 3.46
C GLY A 342 16.38 12.54 3.82
N SER A 343 16.15 11.24 3.90
CA SER A 343 17.17 10.24 4.20
C SER A 343 17.98 9.79 2.98
N GLY A 344 17.57 10.18 1.76
CA GLY A 344 18.25 9.80 0.53
C GLY A 344 19.55 10.56 0.27
N THR A 345 20.35 10.04 -0.64
CA THR A 345 21.60 10.68 -1.07
C THR A 345 21.51 11.15 -2.52
N VAL A 346 22.34 12.11 -2.91
CA VAL A 346 22.47 12.56 -4.31
C VAL A 346 22.77 11.38 -5.25
N SER A 347 23.62 10.45 -4.81
CA SER A 347 23.93 9.24 -5.58
C SER A 347 22.70 8.35 -5.78
N GLN A 348 21.89 8.15 -4.76
CA GLN A 348 20.64 7.39 -4.90
C GLN A 348 19.64 8.06 -5.83
N ALA A 349 19.54 9.39 -5.77
CA ALA A 349 18.70 10.16 -6.69
C ALA A 349 19.18 10.01 -8.14
N ALA A 350 20.47 10.20 -8.39
CA ALA A 350 21.06 10.05 -9.73
C ALA A 350 20.87 8.62 -10.28
N GLN A 351 21.04 7.60 -9.45
CA GLN A 351 20.81 6.21 -9.80
C GLN A 351 19.34 5.93 -10.13
N TRP A 352 18.38 6.57 -9.44
CA TRP A 352 16.97 6.42 -9.76
C TRP A 352 16.61 7.06 -11.11
N LEU A 353 17.17 8.26 -11.39
CA LEU A 353 17.04 8.86 -12.70
C LEU A 353 17.61 7.94 -13.80
N GLU A 354 18.81 7.38 -13.58
CA GLU A 354 19.44 6.46 -14.51
C GLU A 354 18.63 5.16 -14.68
N TYR A 355 18.04 4.62 -13.59
CA TYR A 355 17.14 3.48 -13.65
C TYR A 355 15.93 3.77 -14.58
N CYS A 356 15.34 4.94 -14.46
CA CYS A 356 14.21 5.32 -15.28
C CYS A 356 14.58 5.66 -16.72
N ASN A 357 15.70 6.34 -16.95
CA ASN A 357 15.98 7.00 -18.24
C ASN A 357 17.28 6.54 -18.92
N GLY A 358 18.15 5.84 -18.21
CA GLY A 358 19.40 5.33 -18.78
C GLY A 358 19.18 4.18 -19.77
N GLY A 359 20.02 4.11 -20.79
CA GLY A 359 20.07 2.98 -21.72
C GLY A 359 20.56 1.69 -21.05
N VAL A 360 20.38 0.56 -21.72
CA VAL A 360 20.81 -0.76 -21.24
C VAL A 360 22.35 -0.91 -21.12
N ASP A 361 23.10 0.02 -21.64
CA ASP A 361 24.56 0.15 -21.50
C ASP A 361 24.99 0.76 -20.15
N THR A 362 24.08 1.45 -19.47
CA THR A 362 24.33 2.04 -18.14
C THR A 362 24.09 1.03 -17.01
N PRO A 363 24.73 1.17 -15.82
CA PRO A 363 24.51 0.27 -14.70
C PRO A 363 23.06 0.12 -14.26
N MET A 364 22.33 1.22 -14.11
CA MET A 364 20.93 1.17 -13.68
C MET A 364 19.97 0.80 -14.80
N GLY A 365 20.30 1.14 -16.05
CA GLY A 365 19.55 0.65 -17.20
C GLY A 365 19.66 -0.86 -17.39
N LYS A 366 20.84 -1.44 -17.11
CA LYS A 366 21.04 -2.92 -17.04
C LYS A 366 20.17 -3.54 -15.95
N LEU A 367 20.14 -2.91 -14.76
CA LEU A 367 19.29 -3.40 -13.65
C LEU A 367 17.81 -3.37 -14.04
N ARG A 368 17.33 -2.28 -14.66
CA ARG A 368 15.95 -2.19 -15.18
C ARG A 368 15.66 -3.29 -16.19
N ALA A 369 16.58 -3.52 -17.15
CA ALA A 369 16.44 -4.57 -18.13
C ALA A 369 16.39 -5.97 -17.49
N ALA A 370 17.24 -6.23 -16.48
CA ALA A 370 17.22 -7.48 -15.71
C ALA A 370 15.90 -7.69 -14.94
N ASN A 371 15.21 -6.61 -14.58
CA ASN A 371 13.88 -6.63 -13.98
C ASN A 371 12.75 -6.78 -15.02
N GLY A 372 13.08 -7.00 -16.31
CA GLY A 372 12.10 -7.22 -17.38
C GLY A 372 11.73 -5.97 -18.19
N HIS A 373 12.38 -4.84 -17.96
CA HIS A 373 12.06 -3.55 -18.60
C HIS A 373 13.27 -2.99 -19.35
N PRO A 374 13.60 -3.50 -20.56
CA PRO A 374 14.80 -3.08 -21.29
C PRO A 374 14.73 -1.62 -21.77
N GLU A 375 13.53 -1.13 -22.12
CA GLU A 375 13.37 0.21 -22.68
C GLU A 375 13.33 1.27 -21.56
N PRO A 376 14.01 2.43 -21.77
CA PRO A 376 13.91 3.57 -20.85
C PRO A 376 12.46 4.02 -20.65
N TYR A 377 12.12 4.38 -19.42
CA TYR A 377 10.77 4.88 -19.10
C TYR A 377 10.52 6.30 -19.59
N ASN A 378 11.59 7.07 -19.84
CA ASN A 378 11.54 8.46 -20.32
C ASN A 378 10.74 9.39 -19.38
N VAL A 379 10.95 9.26 -18.08
CA VAL A 379 10.33 10.13 -17.07
C VAL A 379 10.88 11.56 -17.24
N LYS A 380 9.99 12.51 -17.47
CA LYS A 380 10.33 13.92 -17.74
C LYS A 380 10.21 14.81 -16.53
N HIS A 381 9.35 14.45 -15.57
CA HIS A 381 8.99 15.30 -14.44
C HIS A 381 9.57 14.71 -13.15
N TRP A 382 10.39 15.54 -12.49
CA TRP A 382 11.09 15.18 -11.26
C TRP A 382 10.93 16.28 -10.23
N GLU A 383 10.76 15.90 -8.98
CA GLU A 383 10.70 16.80 -7.84
C GLU A 383 11.79 16.39 -6.83
N ILE A 384 12.38 17.36 -6.15
CA ILE A 384 13.45 17.13 -5.16
C ILE A 384 12.90 17.35 -3.77
N GLY A 385 12.52 16.22 -3.12
CA GLY A 385 11.96 16.21 -1.78
C GLY A 385 10.53 16.72 -1.68
N ASN A 386 9.95 16.56 -0.51
CA ASN A 386 8.60 16.99 -0.17
C ASN A 386 8.64 17.75 1.15
N GLU A 387 8.16 19.00 1.18
CA GLU A 387 7.91 19.81 2.39
C GLU A 387 9.04 19.77 3.45
N LEU A 388 10.29 19.72 3.03
CA LEU A 388 11.44 19.54 3.91
C LEU A 388 11.59 20.65 4.99
N TRP A 389 10.85 21.75 4.86
CA TRP A 389 10.73 22.81 5.86
C TRP A 389 9.87 22.40 7.07
N GLY A 390 9.02 21.37 6.90
CA GLY A 390 8.07 20.92 7.91
C GLY A 390 8.74 20.04 8.96
N ARG A 391 8.63 20.41 10.23
CA ARG A 391 9.22 19.65 11.36
C ARG A 391 8.60 18.26 11.57
N TRP A 392 7.55 17.93 10.84
CA TRP A 392 6.93 16.59 10.78
C TRP A 392 7.57 15.67 9.75
N GLN A 393 8.47 16.22 8.89
CA GLN A 393 9.17 15.44 7.88
C GLN A 393 10.33 14.66 8.47
N TYR A 394 10.58 13.50 7.90
CA TYR A 394 11.79 12.74 8.14
C TYR A 394 12.99 13.52 7.60
N HIS A 395 13.95 13.86 8.46
CA HIS A 395 15.08 14.72 8.13
C HIS A 395 14.70 16.11 7.56
N TRP A 396 13.76 16.78 8.24
CA TRP A 396 13.43 18.16 7.90
C TRP A 396 14.65 19.09 7.96
N THR A 397 14.65 20.19 7.22
CA THR A 397 15.75 21.16 7.18
C THR A 397 15.23 22.59 7.08
N THR A 398 16.13 23.55 7.31
CA THR A 398 15.85 24.99 7.06
C THR A 398 16.09 25.34 5.58
N ALA A 399 15.69 26.54 5.16
CA ALA A 399 15.95 27.04 3.81
C ALA A 399 17.45 27.04 3.49
N GLU A 400 18.27 27.43 4.46
CA GLU A 400 19.74 27.44 4.33
C GLU A 400 20.28 26.01 4.23
N GLY A 401 19.71 25.07 5.00
CA GLY A 401 20.09 23.65 4.93
C GLY A 401 19.72 23.02 3.60
N TYR A 402 18.58 23.37 3.02
CA TYR A 402 18.13 22.85 1.73
C TYR A 402 19.05 23.26 0.56
N VAL A 403 19.57 24.50 0.58
CA VAL A 403 20.44 25.00 -0.49
C VAL A 403 21.92 24.67 -0.31
N ARG A 404 22.33 24.17 0.87
CA ARG A 404 23.71 23.73 1.09
C ARG A 404 23.91 22.33 0.49
N PRO A 405 24.98 22.12 -0.30
CA PRO A 405 25.36 20.75 -0.66
C PRO A 405 25.55 19.93 0.60
N VAL A 406 24.90 18.78 0.71
CA VAL A 406 25.12 17.85 1.82
C VAL A 406 26.60 17.44 1.78
N SER A 407 27.38 17.86 2.77
CA SER A 407 28.78 17.42 2.88
C SER A 407 28.84 15.90 3.01
N PRO A 408 29.76 15.23 2.29
CA PRO A 408 29.89 13.77 2.33
C PRO A 408 30.18 13.17 3.71
N VAL A 409 30.51 14.01 4.69
CA VAL A 409 30.99 13.61 6.03
C VAL A 409 29.86 13.19 6.99
N SER A 410 28.59 13.51 6.71
CA SER A 410 27.46 13.07 7.56
C SER A 410 26.93 11.67 7.25
N GLN A 411 27.58 10.92 6.35
CA GLN A 411 27.15 9.57 5.95
C GLN A 411 27.69 8.43 6.82
N GLY A 412 28.26 8.74 8.00
CA GLY A 412 28.95 7.78 8.85
C GLY A 412 28.10 6.95 9.82
N HIS A 413 26.79 6.96 9.75
CA HIS A 413 25.96 6.04 10.54
C HIS A 413 25.33 5.01 9.62
N ALA A 414 26.19 4.07 9.22
CA ALA A 414 25.79 2.83 8.58
C ALA A 414 24.90 2.00 9.53
N ARG A 415 23.92 1.37 8.96
CA ARG A 415 23.15 0.29 9.55
C ARG A 415 24.09 -0.76 10.19
N SER A 416 24.04 -0.94 11.50
CA SER A 416 24.45 -2.16 12.19
C SER A 416 23.21 -2.96 12.53
#